data_fd008a2b707082c1f380153512d57189
#
_entry.id   fd008a2b707082c1f380153512d57189
#
_cell.length_a   1.000
_cell.length_b   1.000
_cell.length_c   1.000
_cell.angle_alpha   90.00
_cell.angle_beta   90.00
_cell.angle_gamma   90.00
#
_symmetry.space_group_name_H-M   'P 1'
#
loop_
_entity.id
_entity.type
_entity.pdbx_description
1 polymer ?
#
loop_
_entity_poly.entity_id
_entity_poly.type
_entity_poly.pdbx_seq_one_letter_code
_entity_poly.pdbx_strand_id
1 'polypeptide(L)'
;AAAVTVRTEGAVYTVYASDLQGGLRLVTAYDRTELYRGRRAALTRFLALEVVVLGAAALVTALLAAPAAMQAGRTRPLAVLTEAGAQIAAGDYARRTALHTGDEIETLSRSFDAMADAVQEKIADLQADVQRREDFVGAFTHELKTPMTSIIGYADILATMQTDPAEQREAAAAIAHEGRRLEALSHKLLALLGLSEEALTLTAVPLDSLWPRLRAACPAAVLQTPPPPAPIVAGDADLLLDLLCNLVQNAVRAAAPGSPIALYCSQSGDAVTLTVADTGCGIPPEELPRITEPFYMVDKSRARAGGGSGMGLALCEKIAALHGGRLQIESVEGEGTAVTVRLPAADGKEGGAAV
;
A
#
# COMPACT_ATOMS: atom_id res chain seq x y z
N ALA A 1 -22.96 -18.21 -13.10
CA ALA A 1 -23.20 -16.77 -12.99
C ALA A 1 -22.51 -16.06 -14.15
N ALA A 2 -23.22 -15.29 -14.96
CA ALA A 2 -22.65 -14.48 -16.02
C ALA A 2 -22.30 -13.10 -15.45
N ALA A 3 -21.06 -12.65 -15.68
CA ALA A 3 -20.65 -11.30 -15.33
C ALA A 3 -20.79 -10.40 -16.57
N VAL A 4 -21.50 -9.29 -16.43
CA VAL A 4 -21.68 -8.31 -17.51
C VAL A 4 -21.12 -6.96 -17.03
N THR A 5 -20.28 -6.35 -17.86
CA THR A 5 -19.78 -4.99 -17.57
C THR A 5 -20.71 -3.98 -18.21
N VAL A 6 -21.37 -3.16 -17.41
CA VAL A 6 -22.27 -2.08 -17.84
C VAL A 6 -21.55 -0.75 -17.71
N ARG A 7 -21.58 0.07 -18.76
CA ARG A 7 -21.07 1.44 -18.77
C ARG A 7 -22.22 2.42 -18.87
N THR A 8 -22.26 3.35 -17.95
CA THR A 8 -23.17 4.50 -17.97
C THR A 8 -22.36 5.79 -18.14
N GLU A 9 -23.01 6.93 -18.36
CA GLU A 9 -22.34 8.23 -18.43
C GLU A 9 -21.62 8.56 -17.12
N GLY A 10 -20.35 8.16 -17.02
CA GLY A 10 -19.45 8.47 -15.91
C GLY A 10 -19.11 7.33 -14.96
N ALA A 11 -19.75 6.15 -15.03
CA ALA A 11 -19.49 5.04 -14.12
C ALA A 11 -19.42 3.69 -14.85
N VAL A 12 -18.61 2.75 -14.29
CA VAL A 12 -18.44 1.38 -14.79
C VAL A 12 -18.79 0.40 -13.68
N TYR A 13 -19.78 -0.43 -13.94
CA TYR A 13 -20.23 -1.46 -12.99
C TYR A 13 -19.96 -2.85 -13.54
N THR A 14 -19.51 -3.77 -12.69
CA THR A 14 -19.56 -5.21 -12.99
C THR A 14 -20.77 -5.80 -12.28
N VAL A 15 -21.72 -6.29 -13.05
CA VAL A 15 -22.98 -6.84 -12.57
C VAL A 15 -22.89 -8.35 -12.66
N TYR A 16 -23.13 -9.01 -11.53
CA TYR A 16 -23.27 -10.46 -11.44
C TYR A 16 -24.73 -10.79 -11.21
N ALA A 17 -25.24 -11.74 -11.96
CA ALA A 17 -26.56 -12.27 -11.76
C ALA A 17 -26.46 -13.77 -11.43
N SER A 18 -27.06 -14.19 -10.33
CA SER A 18 -27.20 -15.60 -9.94
C SER A 18 -28.64 -15.92 -9.61
N ASP A 19 -29.08 -17.05 -10.10
CA ASP A 19 -30.43 -17.55 -9.80
C ASP A 19 -30.40 -18.30 -8.45
N LEU A 20 -31.30 -17.94 -7.55
CA LEU A 20 -31.52 -18.58 -6.26
C LEU A 20 -32.68 -19.55 -6.35
N GLN A 21 -32.64 -20.59 -5.50
CA GLN A 21 -33.77 -21.53 -5.41
C GLN A 21 -35.06 -20.79 -5.02
N GLY A 22 -36.15 -20.99 -5.75
CA GLY A 22 -37.42 -20.31 -5.52
C GLY A 22 -37.76 -19.20 -6.52
N GLY A 23 -37.03 -19.09 -7.65
CA GLY A 23 -37.35 -18.12 -8.71
C GLY A 23 -36.88 -16.70 -8.44
N LEU A 24 -36.12 -16.49 -7.37
CA LEU A 24 -35.51 -15.20 -7.06
C LEU A 24 -34.15 -15.08 -7.76
N ARG A 25 -33.87 -13.90 -8.27
CA ARG A 25 -32.61 -13.57 -8.92
C ARG A 25 -31.83 -12.56 -8.09
N LEU A 26 -30.67 -12.94 -7.60
CA LEU A 26 -29.78 -12.03 -6.93
C LEU A 26 -28.90 -11.29 -7.97
N VAL A 27 -29.02 -9.98 -8.00
CA VAL A 27 -28.17 -9.11 -8.84
C VAL A 27 -27.30 -8.27 -7.92
N THR A 28 -25.99 -8.43 -8.05
CA THR A 28 -25.02 -7.61 -7.33
C THR A 28 -24.25 -6.77 -8.32
N ALA A 29 -24.15 -5.48 -8.08
CA ALA A 29 -23.40 -4.54 -8.89
C ALA A 29 -22.21 -3.99 -8.07
N TYR A 30 -21.02 -4.12 -8.60
CA TYR A 30 -19.82 -3.57 -8.01
C TYR A 30 -19.37 -2.37 -8.82
N ASP A 31 -19.24 -1.23 -8.18
CA ASP A 31 -18.64 -0.05 -8.79
C ASP A 31 -17.14 -0.27 -9.01
N ARG A 32 -16.72 -0.22 -10.25
CA ARG A 32 -15.33 -0.33 -10.67
C ARG A 32 -14.82 0.95 -11.32
N THR A 33 -15.51 2.05 -11.15
CA THR A 33 -15.22 3.33 -11.81
C THR A 33 -13.79 3.78 -11.53
N GLU A 34 -13.35 3.74 -10.27
CA GLU A 34 -11.99 4.11 -9.88
C GLU A 34 -10.93 3.17 -10.47
N LEU A 35 -11.20 1.87 -10.49
CA LEU A 35 -10.31 0.88 -11.11
C LEU A 35 -10.10 1.17 -12.61
N TYR A 36 -11.19 1.53 -13.31
CA TYR A 36 -11.13 1.86 -14.73
C TYR A 36 -10.55 3.26 -14.99
N ARG A 37 -10.74 4.22 -14.07
CA ARG A 37 -10.09 5.55 -14.14
C ARG A 37 -8.58 5.43 -13.95
N GLY A 38 -8.13 4.69 -12.92
CA GLY A 38 -6.70 4.42 -12.71
C GLY A 38 -6.05 3.72 -13.90
N ARG A 39 -6.75 2.72 -14.47
CA ARG A 39 -6.28 1.99 -15.64
C ARG A 39 -6.23 2.88 -16.90
N ARG A 40 -7.20 3.79 -17.09
CA ARG A 40 -7.15 4.77 -18.18
C ARG A 40 -6.03 5.79 -18.01
N ALA A 41 -5.80 6.29 -16.80
CA ALA A 41 -4.71 7.21 -16.51
C ALA A 41 -3.33 6.54 -16.69
N ALA A 42 -3.18 5.26 -16.34
CA ALA A 42 -1.99 4.49 -16.63
C ALA A 42 -1.80 4.25 -18.13
N LEU A 43 -2.88 3.87 -18.84
CA LEU A 43 -2.87 3.67 -20.29
C LEU A 43 -2.58 4.98 -21.06
N THR A 44 -3.13 6.12 -20.63
CA THR A 44 -2.84 7.41 -21.26
C THR A 44 -1.40 7.86 -21.00
N ARG A 45 -0.84 7.59 -19.81
CA ARG A 45 0.58 7.85 -19.53
C ARG A 45 1.49 6.94 -20.34
N PHE A 46 1.13 5.67 -20.48
CA PHE A 46 1.86 4.71 -21.32
C PHE A 46 1.82 5.12 -22.78
N LEU A 47 0.63 5.47 -23.32
CA LEU A 47 0.48 5.95 -24.68
C LEU A 47 1.17 7.30 -24.91
N ALA A 48 1.16 8.19 -23.92
CA ALA A 48 1.91 9.45 -24.00
C ALA A 48 3.43 9.22 -24.04
N LEU A 49 3.93 8.26 -23.28
CA LEU A 49 5.33 7.85 -23.30
C LEU A 49 5.70 7.22 -24.65
N GLU A 50 4.86 6.33 -25.20
CA GLU A 50 5.01 5.77 -26.54
C GLU A 50 5.04 6.85 -27.63
N VAL A 51 4.14 7.82 -27.55
CA VAL A 51 4.11 8.96 -28.50
C VAL A 51 5.37 9.82 -28.38
N VAL A 52 5.89 10.05 -27.16
CA VAL A 52 7.15 10.78 -26.96
C VAL A 52 8.34 10.00 -27.53
N VAL A 53 8.40 8.69 -27.30
CA VAL A 53 9.45 7.82 -27.83
C VAL A 53 9.38 7.75 -29.37
N LEU A 54 8.18 7.56 -29.92
CA LEU A 54 7.96 7.56 -31.37
C LEU A 54 8.25 8.92 -32.01
N GLY A 55 7.88 10.01 -31.33
CA GLY A 55 8.19 11.37 -31.76
C GLY A 55 9.69 11.68 -31.77
N ALA A 56 10.41 11.23 -30.74
CA ALA A 56 11.87 11.35 -30.68
C ALA A 56 12.56 10.51 -31.76
N ALA A 57 12.08 9.30 -32.02
CA ALA A 57 12.58 8.45 -33.10
C ALA A 57 12.31 9.05 -34.50
N ALA A 58 11.12 9.64 -34.72
CA ALA A 58 10.77 10.33 -35.95
C ALA A 58 11.59 11.61 -36.16
N LEU A 59 11.88 12.36 -35.09
CA LEU A 59 12.75 13.54 -35.15
C LEU A 59 14.19 13.17 -35.53
N VAL A 60 14.71 12.12 -34.92
CA VAL A 60 16.06 11.59 -35.24
C VAL A 60 16.14 11.13 -36.70
N THR A 61 15.12 10.40 -37.19
CA THR A 61 15.09 9.96 -38.60
C THR A 61 14.96 11.13 -39.58
N ALA A 62 14.20 12.17 -39.25
CA ALA A 62 14.06 13.37 -40.09
C ALA A 62 15.37 14.21 -40.14
N LEU A 63 16.09 14.35 -39.02
CA LEU A 63 17.41 15.00 -38.95
C LEU A 63 18.48 14.23 -39.74
N LEU A 64 18.36 12.90 -39.86
CA LEU A 64 19.29 12.03 -40.57
C LEU A 64 19.06 11.94 -42.09
N ALA A 65 17.85 12.26 -42.56
CA ALA A 65 17.52 12.23 -44.01
C ALA A 65 18.05 13.47 -44.77
N ALA A 66 18.38 14.56 -44.09
CA ALA A 66 18.73 15.81 -44.74
C ALA A 66 20.17 15.90 -45.36
N PRO A 67 21.24 15.26 -44.85
CA PRO A 67 22.58 15.36 -45.44
C PRO A 67 23.11 14.10 -46.13
N ALA A 68 22.25 13.31 -46.74
CA ALA A 68 22.67 12.06 -47.42
C ALA A 68 23.65 12.24 -48.59
N ALA A 69 24.06 13.45 -48.94
CA ALA A 69 24.99 13.76 -50.05
C ALA A 69 26.44 14.00 -49.67
N MET A 70 26.77 14.10 -48.37
CA MET A 70 28.15 14.38 -47.95
C MET A 70 28.64 13.40 -46.88
N GLN A 71 29.59 12.57 -47.25
CA GLN A 71 30.52 11.79 -46.41
C GLN A 71 30.08 10.36 -46.01
N ALA A 72 30.50 9.41 -46.82
CA ALA A 72 30.40 7.96 -46.59
C ALA A 72 31.11 7.43 -45.30
N GLY A 73 31.88 8.27 -44.60
CA GLY A 73 32.57 7.89 -43.36
C GLY A 73 31.79 8.20 -42.07
N ARG A 74 30.72 9.03 -42.14
CA ARG A 74 29.93 9.45 -40.95
C ARG A 74 28.59 8.73 -40.78
N THR A 75 28.24 7.84 -41.70
CA THR A 75 26.91 7.18 -41.67
C THR A 75 26.82 6.02 -40.68
N ARG A 76 27.95 5.40 -40.33
CA ARG A 76 27.96 4.20 -39.45
C ARG A 76 27.49 4.47 -38.00
N PRO A 77 27.94 5.53 -37.29
CA PRO A 77 27.44 5.84 -35.99
C PRO A 77 25.95 6.16 -35.96
N LEU A 78 25.46 6.85 -37.01
CA LEU A 78 24.05 7.20 -37.15
C LEU A 78 23.17 5.97 -37.40
N ALA A 79 23.66 5.00 -38.12
CA ALA A 79 22.98 3.70 -38.34
C ALA A 79 22.81 2.95 -36.99
N VAL A 80 23.85 2.97 -36.15
CA VAL A 80 23.79 2.37 -34.78
C VAL A 80 22.74 3.04 -33.93
N LEU A 81 22.67 4.38 -33.94
CA LEU A 81 21.64 5.14 -33.21
C LEU A 81 20.21 4.81 -33.72
N THR A 82 20.05 4.73 -35.05
CA THR A 82 18.76 4.39 -35.67
C THR A 82 18.31 2.98 -35.30
N GLU A 83 19.25 2.02 -35.37
CA GLU A 83 18.99 0.63 -35.02
C GLU A 83 18.66 0.47 -33.52
N ALA A 84 19.43 1.12 -32.64
CA ALA A 84 19.14 1.12 -31.21
C ALA A 84 17.77 1.74 -30.92
N GLY A 85 17.41 2.85 -31.61
CA GLY A 85 16.08 3.45 -31.50
C GLY A 85 14.96 2.52 -31.94
N ALA A 86 15.16 1.77 -33.02
CA ALA A 86 14.19 0.78 -33.50
C ALA A 86 14.04 -0.39 -32.51
N GLN A 87 15.13 -0.84 -31.89
CA GLN A 87 15.11 -1.91 -30.89
C GLN A 87 14.41 -1.46 -29.60
N ILE A 88 14.67 -0.23 -29.14
CA ILE A 88 13.95 0.35 -28.00
C ILE A 88 12.45 0.50 -28.31
N ALA A 89 12.09 0.97 -29.50
CA ALA A 89 10.69 1.06 -29.93
C ALA A 89 10.01 -0.33 -30.04
N ALA A 90 10.78 -1.39 -30.30
CA ALA A 90 10.31 -2.78 -30.29
C ALA A 90 10.24 -3.41 -28.89
N GLY A 91 10.63 -2.68 -27.82
CA GLY A 91 10.54 -3.12 -26.44
C GLY A 91 11.86 -3.59 -25.80
N ASP A 92 12.98 -3.54 -26.54
CA ASP A 92 14.32 -3.83 -25.98
C ASP A 92 14.91 -2.56 -25.32
N TYR A 93 14.45 -2.26 -24.14
CA TYR A 93 14.87 -1.07 -23.37
C TYR A 93 16.28 -1.22 -22.76
N ALA A 94 16.89 -2.41 -22.80
CA ALA A 94 18.25 -2.64 -22.31
C ALA A 94 19.31 -2.22 -23.32
N ARG A 95 18.94 -1.95 -24.58
CA ARG A 95 19.87 -1.57 -25.64
C ARG A 95 20.50 -0.20 -25.36
N ARG A 96 21.82 -0.11 -25.54
CA ARG A 96 22.60 1.14 -25.45
C ARG A 96 23.43 1.30 -26.73
N THR A 97 23.67 2.54 -27.08
CA THR A 97 24.46 2.88 -28.27
C THR A 97 25.97 2.91 -27.98
N ALA A 98 26.35 3.41 -26.82
CA ALA A 98 27.73 3.46 -26.29
C ALA A 98 28.78 3.97 -27.34
N LEU A 99 28.41 4.95 -28.17
CA LEU A 99 29.28 5.47 -29.20
C LEU A 99 30.29 6.46 -28.62
N HIS A 100 31.55 6.31 -29.04
CA HIS A 100 32.66 7.19 -28.66
C HIS A 100 33.27 7.77 -29.93
N THR A 101 32.68 8.84 -30.44
CA THR A 101 33.12 9.48 -31.70
C THR A 101 33.88 10.79 -31.49
N GLY A 102 33.86 11.34 -30.27
CA GLY A 102 34.54 12.58 -29.91
C GLY A 102 33.88 13.85 -30.49
N ASP A 103 32.67 13.76 -30.99
CA ASP A 103 31.90 14.84 -31.62
C ASP A 103 30.47 14.94 -31.07
N GLU A 104 29.60 15.71 -31.78
CA GLU A 104 28.19 15.90 -31.42
C GLU A 104 27.40 14.57 -31.40
N ILE A 105 27.86 13.57 -32.16
CA ILE A 105 27.23 12.24 -32.20
C ILE A 105 27.43 11.48 -30.87
N GLU A 106 28.61 11.64 -30.25
CA GLU A 106 28.85 11.07 -28.92
C GLU A 106 27.95 11.72 -27.86
N THR A 107 27.76 13.06 -27.95
CA THR A 107 26.85 13.78 -27.05
C THR A 107 25.41 13.30 -27.24
N LEU A 108 24.98 13.08 -28.48
CA LEU A 108 23.66 12.54 -28.79
C LEU A 108 23.51 11.08 -28.30
N SER A 109 24.55 10.25 -28.49
CA SER A 109 24.61 8.87 -27.98
C SER A 109 24.43 8.82 -26.47
N ARG A 110 25.15 9.66 -25.72
CA ARG A 110 25.04 9.76 -24.25
C ARG A 110 23.65 10.22 -23.80
N SER A 111 23.08 11.19 -24.50
CA SER A 111 21.71 11.65 -24.20
C SER A 111 20.66 10.58 -24.50
N PHE A 112 20.85 9.83 -25.57
CA PHE A 112 20.01 8.70 -25.93
C PHE A 112 20.09 7.56 -24.92
N ASP A 113 21.30 7.19 -24.48
CA ASP A 113 21.52 6.14 -23.50
C ASP A 113 20.93 6.54 -22.14
N ALA A 114 21.09 7.81 -21.70
CA ALA A 114 20.46 8.34 -20.48
C ALA A 114 18.91 8.32 -20.54
N MET A 115 18.33 8.61 -21.72
CA MET A 115 16.88 8.47 -21.92
C MET A 115 16.45 7.01 -21.84
N ALA A 116 17.22 6.08 -22.43
CA ALA A 116 16.93 4.66 -22.36
C ALA A 116 17.02 4.12 -20.92
N ASP A 117 17.99 4.61 -20.12
CA ASP A 117 18.10 4.29 -18.68
C ASP A 117 16.85 4.74 -17.91
N ALA A 118 16.44 5.98 -18.11
CA ALA A 118 15.26 6.53 -17.44
C ALA A 118 13.96 5.80 -17.82
N VAL A 119 13.82 5.40 -19.08
CA VAL A 119 12.67 4.61 -19.56
C VAL A 119 12.69 3.22 -18.93
N GLN A 120 13.84 2.56 -18.92
CA GLN A 120 13.99 1.22 -18.34
C GLN A 120 13.66 1.23 -16.84
N GLU A 121 14.15 2.23 -16.10
CA GLU A 121 13.84 2.42 -14.68
C GLU A 121 12.33 2.60 -14.46
N LYS A 122 11.68 3.46 -15.26
CA LYS A 122 10.24 3.69 -15.13
C LYS A 122 9.40 2.44 -15.46
N ILE A 123 9.83 1.64 -16.42
CA ILE A 123 9.17 0.38 -16.74
C ILE A 123 9.31 -0.60 -15.58
N ALA A 124 10.51 -0.72 -15.01
CA ALA A 124 10.75 -1.58 -13.86
C ALA A 124 9.88 -1.14 -12.65
N ASP A 125 9.81 0.16 -12.36
CA ASP A 125 8.94 0.72 -11.31
C ASP A 125 7.46 0.35 -11.54
N LEU A 126 6.96 0.55 -12.78
CA LEU A 126 5.58 0.24 -13.13
C LEU A 126 5.27 -1.26 -13.03
N GLN A 127 6.20 -2.11 -13.46
CA GLN A 127 6.05 -3.57 -13.33
C GLN A 127 6.00 -3.99 -11.86
N ALA A 128 6.87 -3.42 -11.02
CA ALA A 128 6.85 -3.66 -9.59
C ALA A 128 5.54 -3.19 -8.95
N ASP A 129 5.00 -2.04 -9.38
CA ASP A 129 3.70 -1.54 -8.90
C ASP A 129 2.54 -2.46 -9.31
N VAL A 130 2.53 -2.94 -10.55
CA VAL A 130 1.51 -3.88 -11.02
C VAL A 130 1.59 -5.18 -10.22
N GLN A 131 2.78 -5.74 -10.03
CA GLN A 131 2.98 -6.96 -9.24
C GLN A 131 2.50 -6.78 -7.81
N ARG A 132 2.87 -5.68 -7.14
CA ARG A 132 2.38 -5.36 -5.78
C ARG A 132 0.86 -5.31 -5.70
N ARG A 133 0.19 -4.75 -6.73
CA ARG A 133 -1.28 -4.70 -6.79
C ARG A 133 -1.90 -6.07 -7.01
N GLU A 134 -1.29 -6.91 -7.83
CA GLU A 134 -1.77 -8.28 -8.06
C GLU A 134 -1.62 -9.13 -6.80
N ASP A 135 -0.46 -9.07 -6.15
CA ASP A 135 -0.19 -9.76 -4.88
C ASP A 135 -1.17 -9.32 -3.79
N PHE A 136 -1.44 -8.01 -3.70
CA PHE A 136 -2.43 -7.45 -2.78
C PHE A 136 -3.85 -8.00 -3.03
N VAL A 137 -4.32 -8.01 -4.29
CA VAL A 137 -5.64 -8.55 -4.65
C VAL A 137 -5.72 -10.05 -4.37
N GLY A 138 -4.66 -10.80 -4.64
CA GLY A 138 -4.56 -12.22 -4.36
C GLY A 138 -4.66 -12.52 -2.87
N ALA A 139 -3.88 -11.82 -2.06
CA ALA A 139 -3.87 -11.96 -0.61
C ALA A 139 -5.22 -11.55 0.02
N PHE A 140 -5.81 -10.45 -0.44
CA PHE A 140 -7.13 -10.00 0.00
C PHE A 140 -8.23 -11.03 -0.29
N THR A 141 -8.24 -11.58 -1.50
CA THR A 141 -9.21 -12.60 -1.91
C THR A 141 -9.09 -13.84 -1.02
N HIS A 142 -7.87 -14.24 -0.69
CA HIS A 142 -7.62 -15.39 0.18
C HIS A 142 -8.09 -15.12 1.63
N GLU A 143 -7.80 -13.94 2.18
CA GLU A 143 -8.22 -13.56 3.54
C GLU A 143 -9.74 -13.34 3.67
N LEU A 144 -10.45 -13.01 2.59
CA LEU A 144 -11.92 -12.99 2.55
C LEU A 144 -12.50 -14.40 2.46
N LYS A 145 -11.91 -15.29 1.65
CA LYS A 145 -12.46 -16.62 1.39
C LYS A 145 -12.55 -17.46 2.67
N THR A 146 -11.56 -17.38 3.53
CA THR A 146 -11.47 -18.18 4.76
C THR A 146 -12.68 -17.93 5.70
N PRO A 147 -12.94 -16.70 6.18
CA PRO A 147 -14.08 -16.42 7.06
C PRO A 147 -15.43 -16.66 6.36
N MET A 148 -15.55 -16.36 5.06
CA MET A 148 -16.76 -16.65 4.30
C MET A 148 -17.06 -18.16 4.25
N THR A 149 -16.04 -19.00 4.05
CA THR A 149 -16.22 -20.45 4.05
C THR A 149 -16.67 -20.95 5.42
N SER A 150 -16.14 -20.42 6.52
CA SER A 150 -16.56 -20.75 7.88
C SER A 150 -18.00 -20.32 8.14
N ILE A 151 -18.39 -19.10 7.77
CA ILE A 151 -19.76 -18.59 7.91
C ILE A 151 -20.75 -19.51 7.17
N ILE A 152 -20.45 -19.82 5.91
CA ILE A 152 -21.30 -20.70 5.09
C ILE A 152 -21.40 -22.10 5.71
N GLY A 153 -20.25 -22.67 6.14
CA GLY A 153 -20.24 -24.01 6.74
C GLY A 153 -21.06 -24.09 8.02
N TYR A 154 -20.94 -23.14 8.94
CA TYR A 154 -21.74 -23.09 10.14
C TYR A 154 -23.23 -22.80 9.86
N ALA A 155 -23.52 -21.96 8.89
CA ALA A 155 -24.90 -21.70 8.44
C ALA A 155 -25.53 -22.94 7.83
N ASP A 156 -24.80 -23.73 7.02
CA ASP A 156 -25.27 -24.99 6.45
C ASP A 156 -25.55 -26.04 7.55
N ILE A 157 -24.68 -26.14 8.57
CA ILE A 157 -24.90 -27.00 9.74
C ILE A 157 -26.21 -26.63 10.42
N LEU A 158 -26.43 -25.33 10.70
CA LEU A 158 -27.66 -24.85 11.32
C LEU A 158 -28.93 -25.10 10.46
N ALA A 159 -28.78 -25.06 9.12
CA ALA A 159 -29.88 -25.21 8.19
C ALA A 159 -30.25 -26.68 7.91
N THR A 160 -29.28 -27.59 7.96
CA THR A 160 -29.45 -28.97 7.46
C THR A 160 -29.39 -30.05 8.54
N MET A 161 -28.77 -29.76 9.69
CA MET A 161 -28.55 -30.72 10.77
C MET A 161 -29.50 -30.43 11.97
N GLN A 162 -29.95 -31.48 12.62
CA GLN A 162 -30.57 -31.35 13.94
C GLN A 162 -29.46 -31.23 14.98
N THR A 163 -29.21 -30.02 15.44
CA THR A 163 -28.23 -29.67 16.43
C THR A 163 -28.88 -29.37 17.78
N ASP A 164 -28.20 -29.65 18.86
CA ASP A 164 -28.69 -29.28 20.18
C ASP A 164 -28.54 -27.74 20.43
N PRO A 165 -29.24 -27.18 21.47
CA PRO A 165 -29.17 -25.74 21.72
C PRO A 165 -27.79 -25.19 22.10
N ALA A 166 -26.83 -26.05 22.51
CA ALA A 166 -25.46 -25.64 22.76
C ALA A 166 -24.67 -25.52 21.46
N GLU A 167 -24.77 -26.51 20.59
CA GLU A 167 -24.19 -26.51 19.24
C GLU A 167 -24.73 -25.34 18.37
N GLN A 168 -26.04 -25.06 18.47
CA GLN A 168 -26.66 -23.92 17.78
C GLN A 168 -26.04 -22.59 18.22
N ARG A 169 -25.83 -22.41 19.53
CA ARG A 169 -25.20 -21.20 20.08
C ARG A 169 -23.74 -21.08 19.68
N GLU A 170 -23.00 -22.19 19.65
CA GLU A 170 -21.62 -22.23 19.21
C GLU A 170 -21.50 -21.84 17.72
N ALA A 171 -22.30 -22.47 16.86
CA ALA A 171 -22.34 -22.14 15.44
C ALA A 171 -22.73 -20.68 15.18
N ALA A 172 -23.76 -20.17 15.87
CA ALA A 172 -24.15 -18.77 15.77
C ALA A 172 -23.06 -17.81 16.26
N ALA A 173 -22.37 -18.17 17.35
CA ALA A 173 -21.24 -17.39 17.88
C ALA A 173 -20.07 -17.36 16.88
N ALA A 174 -19.76 -18.49 16.23
CA ALA A 174 -18.74 -18.59 15.19
C ALA A 174 -19.08 -17.71 13.98
N ILE A 175 -20.33 -17.77 13.49
CA ILE A 175 -20.79 -16.89 12.39
C ILE A 175 -20.65 -15.43 12.76
N ALA A 176 -21.09 -15.04 13.97
CA ALA A 176 -20.98 -13.66 14.44
C ALA A 176 -19.53 -13.22 14.62
N HIS A 177 -18.63 -14.10 15.04
CA HIS A 177 -17.20 -13.84 15.16
C HIS A 177 -16.56 -13.57 13.81
N GLU A 178 -16.78 -14.45 12.83
CA GLU A 178 -16.21 -14.30 11.48
C GLU A 178 -16.85 -13.11 10.74
N GLY A 179 -18.12 -12.81 10.97
CA GLY A 179 -18.78 -11.62 10.45
C GLY A 179 -18.12 -10.32 10.93
N ARG A 180 -17.86 -10.19 12.24
CA ARG A 180 -17.13 -9.05 12.80
C ARG A 180 -15.69 -8.95 12.29
N ARG A 181 -15.05 -10.10 12.07
CA ARG A 181 -13.71 -10.14 11.48
C ARG A 181 -13.71 -9.61 10.05
N LEU A 182 -14.68 -9.97 9.22
CA LEU A 182 -14.86 -9.45 7.86
C LEU A 182 -15.13 -7.95 7.85
N GLU A 183 -15.96 -7.46 8.75
CA GLU A 183 -16.23 -6.04 8.93
C GLU A 183 -14.95 -5.27 9.26
N ALA A 184 -14.16 -5.73 10.24
CA ALA A 184 -12.89 -5.12 10.60
C ALA A 184 -11.86 -5.15 9.46
N LEU A 185 -11.83 -6.25 8.67
CA LEU A 185 -10.99 -6.36 7.48
C LEU A 185 -11.38 -5.33 6.42
N SER A 186 -12.69 -5.19 6.17
CA SER A 186 -13.25 -4.23 5.21
C SER A 186 -12.93 -2.78 5.62
N HIS A 187 -13.09 -2.43 6.89
CA HIS A 187 -12.74 -1.10 7.40
C HIS A 187 -11.25 -0.78 7.21
N LYS A 188 -10.35 -1.72 7.52
CA LYS A 188 -8.91 -1.53 7.32
C LYS A 188 -8.53 -1.37 5.86
N LEU A 189 -9.19 -2.13 4.97
CA LEU A 189 -9.00 -2.01 3.53
C LEU A 189 -9.45 -0.64 3.02
N LEU A 190 -10.65 -0.19 3.42
CA LEU A 190 -11.16 1.13 3.03
C LEU A 190 -10.26 2.25 3.56
N ALA A 191 -9.76 2.13 4.78
CA ALA A 191 -8.77 3.07 5.31
C ALA A 191 -7.50 3.08 4.46
N LEU A 192 -6.92 1.91 4.14
CA LEU A 192 -5.70 1.82 3.33
C LEU A 192 -5.87 2.42 1.92
N LEU A 193 -7.03 2.19 1.28
CA LEU A 193 -7.35 2.68 -0.07
C LEU A 193 -7.81 4.13 -0.09
N GLY A 194 -8.48 4.59 0.96
CA GLY A 194 -9.05 5.94 1.06
C GLY A 194 -8.05 7.00 1.52
N LEU A 195 -6.91 6.59 2.06
CA LEU A 195 -5.88 7.52 2.49
C LEU A 195 -5.19 8.16 1.28
N SER A 196 -5.41 9.46 1.08
CA SER A 196 -4.74 10.29 0.07
C SER A 196 -4.24 11.58 0.72
N GLU A 197 -3.22 12.19 0.12
CA GLU A 197 -2.67 13.47 0.58
C GLU A 197 -3.72 14.60 0.53
N GLU A 198 -4.65 14.53 -0.41
CA GLU A 198 -5.70 15.55 -0.62
C GLU A 198 -6.75 15.58 0.51
N ALA A 199 -6.91 14.49 1.26
CA ALA A 199 -7.87 14.38 2.36
C ALA A 199 -7.25 14.67 3.72
N LEU A 200 -5.93 14.92 3.80
CA LEU A 200 -5.20 15.07 5.06
C LEU A 200 -5.37 16.47 5.65
N THR A 201 -5.86 16.57 6.86
CA THR A 201 -5.94 17.85 7.60
C THR A 201 -4.81 17.91 8.62
N LEU A 202 -3.67 18.49 8.24
CA LEU A 202 -2.54 18.66 9.13
C LEU A 202 -2.81 19.79 10.14
N THR A 203 -2.81 19.44 11.41
CA THR A 203 -2.93 20.38 12.54
C THR A 203 -1.78 20.17 13.53
N ALA A 204 -1.56 21.08 14.44
CA ALA A 204 -0.61 20.89 15.53
C ALA A 204 -1.23 19.98 16.59
N VAL A 205 -0.80 18.72 16.66
CA VAL A 205 -1.32 17.70 17.57
C VAL A 205 -0.33 17.45 18.71
N PRO A 206 -0.64 17.85 19.94
CA PRO A 206 0.12 17.42 21.12
C PRO A 206 -0.07 15.93 21.33
N LEU A 207 1.02 15.15 21.36
CA LEU A 207 0.91 13.69 21.47
C LEU A 207 0.26 13.23 22.77
N ASP A 208 0.45 13.95 23.86
CA ASP A 208 -0.18 13.65 25.16
C ASP A 208 -1.72 13.74 25.11
N SER A 209 -2.28 14.54 24.20
CA SER A 209 -3.73 14.61 23.99
C SER A 209 -4.32 13.30 23.47
N LEU A 210 -3.50 12.44 22.86
CA LEU A 210 -3.92 11.13 22.33
C LEU A 210 -3.93 10.03 23.40
N TRP A 211 -3.20 10.16 24.51
CA TRP A 211 -3.09 9.09 25.52
C TRP A 211 -4.43 8.68 26.14
N PRO A 212 -5.33 9.59 26.53
CA PRO A 212 -6.65 9.20 27.04
C PRO A 212 -7.49 8.43 26.01
N ARG A 213 -7.47 8.88 24.75
CA ARG A 213 -8.18 8.24 23.66
C ARG A 213 -7.60 6.84 23.36
N LEU A 214 -6.27 6.71 23.35
CA LEU A 214 -5.56 5.46 23.14
C LEU A 214 -5.88 4.43 24.24
N ARG A 215 -5.90 4.87 25.53
CA ARG A 215 -6.30 3.99 26.63
C ARG A 215 -7.74 3.53 26.52
N ALA A 216 -8.64 4.40 26.07
CA ALA A 216 -10.04 4.05 25.85
C ALA A 216 -10.21 3.05 24.67
N ALA A 217 -9.43 3.22 23.60
CA ALA A 217 -9.48 2.36 22.42
C ALA A 217 -8.78 1.00 22.64
N CYS A 218 -7.80 0.92 23.55
CA CYS A 218 -7.01 -0.27 23.83
C CYS A 218 -7.11 -0.69 25.32
N PRO A 219 -8.29 -1.04 25.84
CA PRO A 219 -8.48 -1.31 27.27
C PRO A 219 -7.72 -2.55 27.79
N ALA A 220 -7.37 -3.47 26.90
CA ALA A 220 -6.59 -4.67 27.26
C ALA A 220 -5.09 -4.41 27.40
N ALA A 221 -4.61 -3.23 26.97
CA ALA A 221 -3.19 -2.90 26.99
C ALA A 221 -2.78 -2.23 28.31
N VAL A 222 -1.72 -2.71 28.92
CA VAL A 222 -1.06 -2.05 30.07
C VAL A 222 -0.10 -0.99 29.51
N LEU A 223 -0.58 0.23 29.29
CA LEU A 223 0.17 1.30 28.62
C LEU A 223 1.03 2.08 29.62
N GLN A 224 2.33 2.13 29.34
CA GLN A 224 3.27 3.06 29.98
C GLN A 224 3.50 4.22 29.03
N THR A 225 2.84 5.35 29.29
CA THR A 225 2.94 6.55 28.47
C THR A 225 3.91 7.56 29.09
N PRO A 226 4.66 8.33 28.28
CA PRO A 226 5.52 9.39 28.78
C PRO A 226 4.69 10.47 29.50
N PRO A 227 5.29 11.16 30.53
CA PRO A 227 4.61 12.27 31.17
C PRO A 227 4.46 13.48 30.25
N PRO A 228 3.43 14.30 30.44
CA PRO A 228 3.32 15.58 29.74
C PRO A 228 4.39 16.58 30.23
N PRO A 229 4.78 17.60 29.43
CA PRO A 229 4.31 17.79 28.06
C PRO A 229 4.98 16.85 27.05
N ALA A 230 4.21 16.34 26.10
CA ALA A 230 4.75 15.57 24.98
C ALA A 230 4.99 16.48 23.76
N PRO A 231 5.85 16.07 22.82
CA PRO A 231 6.08 16.78 21.58
C PRO A 231 4.79 17.02 20.78
N ILE A 232 4.83 18.08 19.95
CA ILE A 232 3.72 18.45 19.07
C ILE A 232 4.09 18.02 17.64
N VAL A 233 3.21 17.28 16.99
CA VAL A 233 3.39 16.78 15.62
C VAL A 233 2.46 17.53 14.68
N ALA A 234 2.94 17.85 13.47
CA ALA A 234 2.08 18.30 12.39
C ALA A 234 1.35 17.09 11.81
N GLY A 235 0.06 16.93 12.09
CA GLY A 235 -0.64 15.72 11.69
C GLY A 235 -2.16 15.79 11.85
N ASP A 236 -2.80 14.69 11.42
CA ASP A 236 -4.20 14.41 11.65
C ASP A 236 -4.36 13.57 12.94
N ALA A 237 -5.07 14.09 13.92
CA ALA A 237 -5.18 13.46 15.25
C ALA A 237 -5.88 12.09 15.21
N ASP A 238 -6.83 11.88 14.29
CA ASP A 238 -7.56 10.62 14.18
C ASP A 238 -6.69 9.55 13.51
N LEU A 239 -5.97 9.90 12.43
CA LEU A 239 -5.03 9.00 11.79
C LEU A 239 -3.83 8.65 12.70
N LEU A 240 -3.31 9.61 13.45
CA LEU A 240 -2.26 9.36 14.45
C LEU A 240 -2.74 8.43 15.57
N LEU A 241 -4.00 8.57 15.99
CA LEU A 241 -4.61 7.64 16.95
C LEU A 241 -4.76 6.24 16.36
N ASP A 242 -5.21 6.12 15.09
CA ASP A 242 -5.33 4.85 14.40
C ASP A 242 -3.97 4.15 14.25
N LEU A 243 -2.92 4.89 13.92
CA LEU A 243 -1.55 4.41 13.89
C LEU A 243 -1.14 3.84 15.26
N LEU A 244 -1.33 4.61 16.33
CA LEU A 244 -1.01 4.19 17.69
C LEU A 244 -1.81 2.95 18.11
N CYS A 245 -3.11 2.92 17.82
CA CYS A 245 -3.97 1.77 18.13
C CYS A 245 -3.49 0.50 17.42
N ASN A 246 -3.10 0.59 16.14
CA ASN A 246 -2.55 -0.55 15.40
C ASN A 246 -1.23 -1.04 16.00
N LEU A 247 -0.30 -0.13 16.34
CA LEU A 247 0.98 -0.49 16.95
C LEU A 247 0.77 -1.15 18.33
N VAL A 248 -0.06 -0.56 19.19
CA VAL A 248 -0.38 -1.10 20.51
C VAL A 248 -1.08 -2.45 20.41
N GLN A 249 -2.04 -2.63 19.50
CA GLN A 249 -2.69 -3.93 19.29
C GLN A 249 -1.72 -5.01 18.82
N ASN A 250 -0.74 -4.66 17.97
CA ASN A 250 0.30 -5.60 17.56
C ASN A 250 1.18 -5.99 18.75
N ALA A 251 1.61 -5.04 19.54
CA ALA A 251 2.39 -5.25 20.77
C ALA A 251 1.64 -6.17 21.78
N VAL A 252 0.34 -5.91 22.01
CA VAL A 252 -0.49 -6.75 22.90
C VAL A 252 -0.59 -8.20 22.40
N ARG A 253 -0.67 -8.40 21.06
CA ARG A 253 -0.73 -9.74 20.50
C ARG A 253 0.62 -10.51 20.58
N ALA A 254 1.72 -9.78 20.49
CA ALA A 254 3.06 -10.35 20.55
C ALA A 254 3.48 -10.68 21.97
N ALA A 255 3.06 -9.89 22.95
CA ALA A 255 3.45 -10.00 24.34
C ALA A 255 2.58 -11.00 25.13
N ALA A 256 3.07 -11.43 26.30
CA ALA A 256 2.27 -12.20 27.23
C ALA A 256 1.12 -11.36 27.81
N PRO A 257 -0.04 -11.96 28.15
CA PRO A 257 -1.16 -11.22 28.72
C PRO A 257 -0.76 -10.41 29.96
N GLY A 258 -1.10 -9.11 29.95
CA GLY A 258 -0.75 -8.20 31.06
C GLY A 258 0.66 -7.62 31.02
N SER A 259 1.47 -7.96 30.04
CA SER A 259 2.78 -7.32 29.84
C SER A 259 2.65 -5.84 29.53
N PRO A 260 3.51 -4.97 30.09
CA PRO A 260 3.47 -3.55 29.81
C PRO A 260 3.92 -3.26 28.36
N ILE A 261 3.21 -2.35 27.72
CA ILE A 261 3.58 -1.79 26.42
C ILE A 261 4.10 -0.37 26.68
N ALA A 262 5.36 -0.14 26.35
CA ALA A 262 6.00 1.13 26.60
C ALA A 262 5.87 2.06 25.39
N LEU A 263 5.43 3.29 25.65
CA LEU A 263 5.43 4.38 24.67
C LEU A 263 6.53 5.38 25.04
N TYR A 264 7.34 5.73 24.06
CA TYR A 264 8.34 6.78 24.18
C TYR A 264 8.09 7.85 23.13
N CYS A 265 8.30 9.11 23.49
CA CYS A 265 8.31 10.18 22.52
C CYS A 265 9.45 11.14 22.82
N SER A 266 10.09 11.63 21.80
CA SER A 266 11.16 12.63 21.88
C SER A 266 11.13 13.53 20.66
N GLN A 267 11.62 14.75 20.83
CA GLN A 267 11.80 15.67 19.72
C GLN A 267 13.29 16.00 19.55
N SER A 268 13.76 15.96 18.32
CA SER A 268 15.12 16.34 17.96
C SER A 268 15.08 17.23 16.70
N GLY A 269 15.28 18.54 16.91
CA GLY A 269 15.10 19.53 15.83
C GLY A 269 13.67 19.52 15.30
N ASP A 270 13.53 19.40 13.98
CA ASP A 270 12.25 19.40 13.27
C ASP A 270 11.58 18.03 13.18
N ALA A 271 12.09 17.04 13.91
CA ALA A 271 11.54 15.69 13.91
C ALA A 271 11.10 15.26 15.30
N VAL A 272 9.93 14.66 15.37
CA VAL A 272 9.39 13.96 16.54
C VAL A 272 9.51 12.46 16.29
N THR A 273 10.02 11.77 17.27
CA THR A 273 10.13 10.30 17.26
C THR A 273 9.13 9.75 18.29
N LEU A 274 8.29 8.82 17.85
CA LEU A 274 7.32 8.11 18.66
C LEU A 274 7.61 6.62 18.56
N THR A 275 7.86 5.96 19.69
CA THR A 275 8.19 4.52 19.73
C THR A 275 7.19 3.78 20.59
N VAL A 276 6.69 2.65 20.07
CA VAL A 276 5.92 1.65 20.82
C VAL A 276 6.78 0.41 20.95
N ALA A 277 7.04 -0.01 22.18
CA ALA A 277 7.90 -1.14 22.49
C ALA A 277 7.17 -2.18 23.34
N ASP A 278 7.37 -3.45 22.98
CA ASP A 278 6.89 -4.62 23.71
C ASP A 278 8.02 -5.59 24.04
N THR A 279 7.76 -6.48 24.99
CA THR A 279 8.63 -7.59 25.39
C THR A 279 8.02 -8.92 24.93
N GLY A 280 7.52 -8.95 23.69
CA GLY A 280 6.85 -10.10 23.11
C GLY A 280 7.80 -11.12 22.48
N CYS A 281 7.25 -11.93 21.58
CA CYS A 281 8.02 -12.98 20.90
C CYS A 281 9.08 -12.47 19.92
N GLY A 282 9.09 -11.16 19.60
CA GLY A 282 9.99 -10.60 18.61
C GLY A 282 9.69 -11.09 17.18
N ILE A 283 10.53 -10.67 16.24
CA ILE A 283 10.41 -10.95 14.81
C ILE A 283 11.77 -11.42 14.30
N PRO A 284 11.84 -12.55 13.57
CA PRO A 284 13.07 -13.02 12.94
C PRO A 284 13.63 -11.98 11.97
N PRO A 285 14.95 -11.78 11.87
CA PRO A 285 15.56 -10.75 11.02
C PRO A 285 15.20 -10.88 9.53
N GLU A 286 15.04 -12.10 9.04
CA GLU A 286 14.66 -12.40 7.65
C GLU A 286 13.23 -11.94 7.29
N GLU A 287 12.38 -11.78 8.30
CA GLU A 287 10.98 -11.38 8.12
C GLU A 287 10.80 -9.85 8.16
N LEU A 288 11.73 -9.13 8.81
CA LEU A 288 11.65 -7.67 8.98
C LEU A 288 11.41 -6.89 7.69
N PRO A 289 12.03 -7.22 6.54
CA PRO A 289 11.80 -6.48 5.30
C PRO A 289 10.37 -6.58 4.76
N ARG A 290 9.60 -7.58 5.20
CA ARG A 290 8.31 -7.94 4.63
C ARG A 290 7.12 -7.65 5.55
N ILE A 291 7.35 -7.41 6.83
CA ILE A 291 6.26 -7.29 7.82
C ILE A 291 5.37 -6.04 7.63
N THR A 292 5.79 -5.09 6.82
CA THR A 292 4.98 -3.94 6.38
C THR A 292 4.21 -4.20 5.08
N GLU A 293 4.47 -5.34 4.40
CA GLU A 293 3.66 -5.74 3.25
C GLU A 293 2.21 -6.02 3.70
N PRO A 294 1.19 -5.53 2.97
CA PRO A 294 -0.20 -5.84 3.30
C PRO A 294 -0.47 -7.35 3.30
N PHE A 295 -1.20 -7.84 4.32
CA PHE A 295 -1.54 -9.26 4.55
C PHE A 295 -0.37 -10.17 4.89
N TYR A 296 0.84 -9.62 5.05
CA TYR A 296 1.97 -10.43 5.48
C TYR A 296 1.89 -10.75 6.98
N MET A 297 2.17 -12.00 7.33
CA MET A 297 2.17 -12.50 8.71
C MET A 297 3.25 -13.55 8.84
N VAL A 298 4.14 -13.42 9.84
CA VAL A 298 5.21 -14.35 10.17
C VAL A 298 4.63 -15.72 10.57
N ASP A 299 3.61 -15.73 11.43
CA ASP A 299 2.87 -16.93 11.81
C ASP A 299 1.37 -16.74 11.55
N LYS A 300 0.89 -17.31 10.46
CA LYS A 300 -0.51 -17.23 10.04
C LYS A 300 -1.48 -17.90 11.02
N SER A 301 -1.05 -18.93 11.74
CA SER A 301 -1.91 -19.68 12.66
C SER A 301 -2.16 -18.89 13.95
N ARG A 302 -1.11 -18.35 14.55
CA ARG A 302 -1.16 -17.54 15.76
C ARG A 302 -1.85 -16.19 15.52
N ALA A 303 -1.54 -15.55 14.39
CA ALA A 303 -2.13 -14.27 14.03
C ALA A 303 -3.63 -14.37 13.80
N ARG A 304 -4.12 -15.45 13.16
CA ARG A 304 -5.57 -15.69 12.93
C ARG A 304 -6.31 -15.92 14.24
N ALA A 305 -5.77 -16.69 15.16
CA ALA A 305 -6.37 -16.91 16.49
C ALA A 305 -6.52 -15.59 17.28
N GLY A 306 -5.60 -14.64 17.10
CA GLY A 306 -5.65 -13.30 17.70
C GLY A 306 -6.39 -12.23 16.87
N GLY A 307 -7.06 -12.60 15.77
CA GLY A 307 -7.80 -11.64 14.91
C GLY A 307 -6.90 -10.71 14.09
N GLY A 308 -5.64 -11.06 13.87
CA GLY A 308 -4.72 -10.32 13.03
C GLY A 308 -5.08 -10.47 11.54
N SER A 309 -5.01 -9.37 10.78
CA SER A 309 -5.29 -9.35 9.33
C SER A 309 -4.03 -9.12 8.47
N GLY A 310 -2.86 -8.94 9.09
CA GLY A 310 -1.64 -8.57 8.37
C GLY A 310 -1.65 -7.18 7.72
N MET A 311 -2.64 -6.34 8.03
CA MET A 311 -2.76 -4.99 7.46
C MET A 311 -2.34 -3.87 8.40
N GLY A 312 -2.15 -4.16 9.69
CA GLY A 312 -1.91 -3.12 10.70
C GLY A 312 -0.63 -2.34 10.46
N LEU A 313 0.50 -3.00 10.22
CA LEU A 313 1.79 -2.35 9.96
C LEU A 313 1.82 -1.64 8.61
N ALA A 314 1.21 -2.23 7.57
CA ALA A 314 1.05 -1.57 6.27
C ALA A 314 0.26 -0.25 6.38
N LEU A 315 -0.81 -0.24 7.18
CA LEU A 315 -1.58 0.97 7.47
C LEU A 315 -0.74 2.00 8.25
N CYS A 316 0.04 1.55 9.24
CA CYS A 316 0.95 2.44 9.99
C CYS A 316 2.02 3.07 9.08
N GLU A 317 2.61 2.30 8.18
CA GLU A 317 3.59 2.80 7.20
C GLU A 317 2.95 3.84 6.27
N LYS A 318 1.74 3.56 5.77
CA LYS A 318 1.00 4.50 4.92
C LYS A 318 0.65 5.78 5.65
N ILE A 319 0.16 5.70 6.90
CA ILE A 319 -0.14 6.88 7.72
C ILE A 319 1.14 7.68 7.98
N ALA A 320 2.24 7.03 8.35
CA ALA A 320 3.52 7.71 8.57
C ALA A 320 4.00 8.45 7.32
N ALA A 321 3.94 7.79 6.15
CA ALA A 321 4.33 8.39 4.87
C ALA A 321 3.47 9.61 4.50
N LEU A 322 2.15 9.55 4.70
CA LEU A 322 1.23 10.67 4.48
C LEU A 322 1.53 11.88 5.36
N HIS A 323 2.07 11.65 6.55
CA HIS A 323 2.53 12.71 7.46
C HIS A 323 3.96 13.17 7.16
N GLY A 324 4.56 12.79 6.00
CA GLY A 324 5.94 13.12 5.65
C GLY A 324 6.98 12.42 6.52
N GLY A 325 6.57 11.37 7.21
CA GLY A 325 7.39 10.59 8.11
C GLY A 325 7.80 9.22 7.57
N ARG A 326 8.35 8.40 8.46
CA ARG A 326 8.73 7.01 8.15
C ARG A 326 8.59 6.12 9.37
N LEU A 327 8.34 4.83 9.12
CA LEU A 327 8.31 3.76 10.10
C LEU A 327 9.67 3.04 10.12
N GLN A 328 10.16 2.69 11.31
CA GLN A 328 11.34 1.87 11.51
C GLN A 328 11.00 0.80 12.55
N ILE A 329 11.45 -0.43 12.33
CA ILE A 329 11.16 -1.57 13.20
C ILE A 329 12.47 -2.21 13.62
N GLU A 330 12.66 -2.34 14.92
CA GLU A 330 13.78 -3.03 15.54
C GLU A 330 13.21 -4.16 16.37
N SER A 331 13.68 -5.38 16.16
CA SER A 331 13.18 -6.55 16.86
C SER A 331 14.25 -7.59 17.04
N VAL A 332 14.19 -8.28 18.17
CA VAL A 332 15.02 -9.44 18.49
C VAL A 332 14.08 -10.58 18.86
N GLU A 333 14.21 -11.70 18.14
CA GLU A 333 13.40 -12.88 18.39
C GLU A 333 13.55 -13.37 19.83
N GLY A 334 12.43 -13.53 20.52
CA GLY A 334 12.37 -13.92 21.94
C GLY A 334 12.54 -12.79 22.95
N GLU A 335 12.89 -11.56 22.53
CA GLU A 335 13.09 -10.42 23.44
C GLU A 335 12.00 -9.36 23.33
N GLY A 336 11.53 -9.11 22.08
CA GLY A 336 10.46 -8.13 21.82
C GLY A 336 10.67 -7.31 20.58
N THR A 337 9.79 -6.29 20.40
CA THR A 337 9.79 -5.41 19.22
C THR A 337 9.65 -3.95 19.65
N ALA A 338 10.39 -3.07 19.01
CA ALA A 338 10.25 -1.63 19.08
C ALA A 338 9.91 -1.07 17.70
N VAL A 339 8.73 -0.48 17.57
CA VAL A 339 8.29 0.19 16.35
C VAL A 339 8.37 1.68 16.55
N THR A 340 9.20 2.33 15.76
CA THR A 340 9.50 3.76 15.83
C THR A 340 8.93 4.48 14.62
N VAL A 341 8.15 5.51 14.86
CA VAL A 341 7.63 6.41 13.82
C VAL A 341 8.31 7.76 13.98
N ARG A 342 8.94 8.23 12.91
CA ARG A 342 9.54 9.55 12.85
C ARG A 342 8.64 10.46 12.02
N LEU A 343 8.18 11.57 12.62
CA LEU A 343 7.24 12.52 12.03
C LEU A 343 7.82 13.94 12.07
N PRO A 344 7.39 14.86 11.19
CA PRO A 344 7.74 16.28 11.30
C PRO A 344 7.15 16.88 12.57
N ALA A 345 7.95 17.68 13.28
CA ALA A 345 7.45 18.49 14.36
C ALA A 345 6.52 19.59 13.80
N ALA A 346 5.46 19.93 14.55
CA ALA A 346 4.73 21.13 14.21
C ALA A 346 5.63 22.37 14.47
N ASP A 347 5.72 23.26 13.49
CA ASP A 347 6.35 24.55 13.69
C ASP A 347 5.66 25.25 14.87
N GLY A 348 6.43 25.62 15.90
CA GLY A 348 5.92 26.30 17.10
C GLY A 348 5.40 27.73 16.86
N LYS A 349 4.95 28.04 15.66
CA LYS A 349 4.20 29.27 15.37
C LYS A 349 2.74 29.03 15.68
N GLU A 350 2.33 29.52 16.84
CA GLU A 350 0.94 29.72 17.23
C GLU A 350 0.12 30.18 16.02
N GLY A 351 -0.98 29.45 15.77
CA GLY A 351 -1.98 29.83 14.78
C GLY A 351 -2.48 31.23 15.05
N GLY A 352 -1.95 32.19 14.34
CA GLY A 352 -2.50 33.54 14.27
C GLY A 352 -3.88 33.44 13.68
N ALA A 353 -4.89 33.71 14.48
CA ALA A 353 -6.26 33.86 14.10
C ALA A 353 -6.35 34.76 12.86
N ALA A 354 -6.87 34.21 11.75
CA ALA A 354 -7.40 35.04 10.68
C ALA A 354 -8.76 35.57 11.16
N VAL A 355 -8.81 36.88 11.32
CA VAL A 355 -10.04 37.66 11.50
C VAL A 355 -10.85 37.65 10.21
#